data_c0da9260f7bfa24aa819dd2a6a793b69
#
_entry.id   c0da9260f7bfa24aa819dd2a6a793b69
#
_cell.length_a   1.000
_cell.length_b   1.000
_cell.length_c   1.000
_cell.angle_alpha   90.00
_cell.angle_beta   90.00
_cell.angle_gamma   90.00
#
_symmetry.space_group_name_H-M   'P 1'
#
loop_
_entity.id
_entity.type
_entity.pdbx_description
1 polymer ?
#
loop_
_entity_poly.entity_id
_entity_poly.type
_entity_poly.pdbx_seq_one_letter_code
_entity_poly.pdbx_strand_id
1 'polypeptide(L)'
;IHYAKRMPSISYAYGLFLNNILVGIVSYGSPVSPSLCKGIAGEINKKKVIELNRLVLKYNKKNEASMLVGKSIKLLPKPKIIVSYADTKQNHVGYIYQATNFLFTGTTKPRTDIAGKNGKHSRHHLGDKTKRVFRSAKHRYIFINANKRERKKLLKQINYQIMEYPKW
;
A
#
# COMPACT_ATOMS: atom_id res chain seq x y z
N ILE A 1 5.22 -17.19 2.37
CA ILE A 1 3.86 -16.92 1.80
C ILE A 1 3.30 -15.69 2.51
N HIS A 2 2.80 -14.71 1.76
CA HIS A 2 2.22 -13.49 2.35
C HIS A 2 0.93 -13.81 3.12
N TYR A 3 0.80 -13.28 4.36
CA TYR A 3 -0.32 -13.56 5.28
C TYR A 3 -1.71 -13.30 4.67
N ALA A 4 -1.84 -12.39 3.73
CA ALA A 4 -3.12 -12.04 3.10
C ALA A 4 -3.67 -13.11 2.13
N LYS A 5 -2.91 -14.15 1.80
CA LYS A 5 -3.31 -15.33 0.98
C LYS A 5 -4.06 -15.02 -0.34
N ARG A 6 -4.19 -13.77 -0.73
CA ARG A 6 -4.94 -13.31 -1.91
C ARG A 6 -4.03 -12.59 -2.89
N MET A 7 -4.19 -12.86 -4.19
CA MET A 7 -3.52 -12.10 -5.24
C MET A 7 -4.18 -10.72 -5.38
N PRO A 8 -3.43 -9.61 -5.25
CA PRO A 8 -3.96 -8.28 -5.53
C PRO A 8 -3.98 -8.00 -7.04
N SER A 9 -4.59 -6.87 -7.44
CA SER A 9 -4.35 -6.29 -8.77
C SER A 9 -2.88 -5.87 -8.88
N ILE A 10 -2.18 -6.29 -9.92
CA ILE A 10 -0.76 -5.96 -10.15
C ILE A 10 -0.65 -5.19 -11.46
N SER A 11 -0.10 -3.98 -11.39
CA SER A 11 0.27 -3.16 -12.56
C SER A 11 1.78 -3.12 -12.74
N TYR A 12 2.54 -3.16 -11.65
CA TYR A 12 4.00 -3.17 -11.64
C TYR A 12 4.48 -4.15 -10.59
N ALA A 13 5.53 -4.90 -10.92
CA ALA A 13 6.21 -5.78 -9.99
C ALA A 13 7.72 -5.69 -10.19
N TYR A 14 8.48 -5.69 -9.09
CA TYR A 14 9.94 -5.64 -9.10
C TYR A 14 10.49 -6.72 -8.21
N GLY A 15 11.51 -7.43 -8.71
CA GLY A 15 12.19 -8.50 -8.00
C GLY A 15 13.51 -8.03 -7.40
N LEU A 16 13.82 -8.58 -6.24
CA LEU A 16 15.16 -8.54 -5.66
C LEU A 16 15.85 -9.87 -5.94
N PHE A 17 16.98 -9.82 -6.61
CA PHE A 17 17.78 -10.99 -6.96
C PHE A 17 19.10 -11.01 -6.19
N LEU A 18 19.48 -12.17 -5.72
CA LEU A 18 20.79 -12.44 -5.14
C LEU A 18 21.38 -13.65 -5.89
N ASN A 19 22.52 -13.47 -6.54
CA ASN A 19 23.16 -14.51 -7.38
C ASN A 19 22.16 -15.16 -8.36
N ASN A 20 21.40 -14.34 -9.09
CA ASN A 20 20.35 -14.74 -10.03
C ASN A 20 19.15 -15.50 -9.41
N ILE A 21 19.08 -15.59 -8.09
CA ILE A 21 17.95 -16.20 -7.38
C ILE A 21 17.01 -15.09 -6.90
N LEU A 22 15.71 -15.21 -7.20
CA LEU A 22 14.69 -14.30 -6.72
C LEU A 22 14.50 -14.47 -5.21
N VAL A 23 14.83 -13.43 -4.44
CA VAL A 23 14.75 -13.44 -2.97
C VAL A 23 13.75 -12.43 -2.40
N GLY A 24 13.19 -11.58 -3.24
CA GLY A 24 12.18 -10.62 -2.80
C GLY A 24 11.32 -10.10 -3.94
N ILE A 25 10.10 -9.72 -3.63
CA ILE A 25 9.15 -9.11 -4.59
C ILE A 25 8.43 -7.96 -3.91
N VAL A 26 8.30 -6.85 -4.63
CA VAL A 26 7.37 -5.76 -4.32
C VAL A 26 6.43 -5.57 -5.50
N SER A 27 5.14 -5.37 -5.22
CA SER A 27 4.16 -5.11 -6.27
C SER A 27 3.26 -3.92 -5.98
N TYR A 28 2.86 -3.26 -7.06
CA TYR A 28 1.99 -2.09 -7.07
C TYR A 28 0.82 -2.35 -8.01
N GLY A 29 -0.34 -1.85 -7.64
CA GLY A 29 -1.54 -2.01 -8.47
C GLY A 29 -2.64 -1.05 -8.11
N SER A 30 -3.82 -1.29 -8.67
CA SER A 30 -4.97 -0.45 -8.39
C SER A 30 -5.42 -0.61 -6.94
N PRO A 31 -5.67 0.50 -6.22
CA PRO A 31 -6.27 0.44 -4.88
C PRO A 31 -7.65 -0.23 -4.90
N VAL A 32 -8.10 -0.63 -3.72
CA VAL A 32 -9.33 -1.42 -3.55
C VAL A 32 -10.60 -0.75 -4.09
N SER A 33 -10.65 0.58 -4.21
CA SER A 33 -11.81 1.27 -4.77
C SER A 33 -11.46 2.64 -5.37
N PRO A 34 -12.21 3.08 -6.41
CA PRO A 34 -12.09 4.44 -6.94
C PRO A 34 -12.38 5.53 -5.91
N SER A 35 -13.30 5.28 -4.98
CA SER A 35 -13.62 6.21 -3.88
C SER A 35 -12.43 6.43 -2.95
N LEU A 36 -11.61 5.40 -2.71
CA LEU A 36 -10.36 5.56 -1.96
C LEU A 36 -9.38 6.49 -2.70
N CYS A 37 -9.22 6.29 -4.01
CA CYS A 37 -8.34 7.13 -4.83
C CYS A 37 -8.79 8.60 -4.80
N LYS A 38 -10.09 8.83 -4.94
CA LYS A 38 -10.69 10.17 -4.82
C LYS A 38 -10.51 10.75 -3.41
N GLY A 39 -10.72 9.93 -2.39
CA GLY A 39 -10.51 10.34 -0.98
C GLY A 39 -9.07 10.77 -0.68
N ILE A 40 -8.08 10.14 -1.30
CA ILE A 40 -6.65 10.48 -1.12
C ILE A 40 -6.30 11.77 -1.86
N ALA A 41 -6.64 11.88 -3.14
CA ALA A 41 -6.02 12.84 -4.06
C ALA A 41 -7.03 13.72 -4.82
N GLY A 42 -8.30 13.69 -4.45
CA GLY A 42 -9.36 14.39 -5.15
C GLY A 42 -9.69 13.80 -6.53
N GLU A 43 -10.69 14.37 -7.17
CA GLU A 43 -11.19 13.89 -8.47
C GLU A 43 -10.11 13.98 -9.57
N ILE A 44 -9.38 15.09 -9.59
CA ILE A 44 -8.37 15.39 -10.63
C ILE A 44 -7.19 14.40 -10.60
N ASN A 45 -6.75 13.99 -9.41
CA ASN A 45 -5.55 13.18 -9.25
C ASN A 45 -5.83 11.70 -8.93
N LYS A 46 -7.09 11.26 -8.83
CA LYS A 46 -7.45 9.88 -8.48
C LYS A 46 -6.78 8.81 -9.36
N LYS A 47 -6.57 9.11 -10.65
CA LYS A 47 -5.90 8.19 -11.61
C LYS A 47 -4.38 8.06 -11.37
N LYS A 48 -3.78 8.97 -10.60
CA LYS A 48 -2.36 8.89 -10.23
C LYS A 48 -2.13 7.99 -9.02
N VAL A 49 -3.19 7.61 -8.29
CA VAL A 49 -3.11 6.81 -7.07
C VAL A 49 -2.92 5.34 -7.42
N ILE A 50 -1.86 4.74 -6.88
CA ILE A 50 -1.60 3.30 -6.90
C ILE A 50 -1.35 2.80 -5.47
N GLU A 51 -1.51 1.51 -5.25
CA GLU A 51 -1.26 0.88 -3.94
C GLU A 51 -0.01 0.00 -4.01
N LEU A 52 0.96 0.21 -3.10
CA LEU A 52 1.96 -0.79 -2.80
C LEU A 52 1.24 -1.89 -2.01
N ASN A 53 0.90 -2.97 -2.69
CA ASN A 53 -0.03 -3.96 -2.18
C ASN A 53 0.62 -5.27 -1.74
N ARG A 54 1.88 -5.52 -2.12
CA ARG A 54 2.66 -6.66 -1.63
C ARG A 54 4.13 -6.30 -1.51
N LEU A 55 4.70 -6.78 -0.44
CA LEU A 55 6.14 -6.84 -0.21
C LEU A 55 6.41 -8.20 0.45
N VAL A 56 7.21 -9.02 -0.19
CA VAL A 56 7.57 -10.36 0.30
C VAL A 56 9.06 -10.53 0.15
N LEU A 57 9.72 -10.98 1.20
CA LEU A 57 11.15 -11.29 1.22
C LEU A 57 11.35 -12.72 1.70
N LYS A 58 12.31 -13.43 1.10
CA LYS A 58 12.65 -14.79 1.48
C LYS A 58 13.40 -14.82 2.80
N TYR A 59 14.37 -13.93 2.99
CA TYR A 59 15.26 -13.94 4.14
C TYR A 59 15.01 -12.79 5.13
N ASN A 60 14.37 -11.72 4.68
CA ASN A 60 14.08 -10.52 5.48
C ASN A 60 15.30 -9.98 6.25
N LYS A 61 16.46 -9.91 5.58
CA LYS A 61 17.69 -9.36 6.15
C LYS A 61 17.54 -7.86 6.40
N LYS A 62 18.39 -7.32 7.28
CA LYS A 62 18.44 -5.89 7.58
C LYS A 62 18.48 -5.07 6.29
N ASN A 63 17.63 -4.04 6.20
CA ASN A 63 17.51 -3.10 5.07
C ASN A 63 17.02 -3.67 3.73
N GLU A 64 16.84 -4.98 3.55
CA GLU A 64 16.35 -5.55 2.29
C GLU A 64 14.99 -4.97 1.88
N ALA A 65 14.05 -4.89 2.81
CA ALA A 65 12.70 -4.38 2.56
C ALA A 65 12.72 -2.91 2.13
N SER A 66 13.37 -2.04 2.88
CA SER A 66 13.45 -0.60 2.57
C SER A 66 14.25 -0.33 1.29
N MET A 67 15.31 -1.10 1.04
CA MET A 67 16.07 -1.03 -0.21
C MET A 67 15.21 -1.41 -1.41
N LEU A 68 14.48 -2.53 -1.34
CA LEU A 68 13.62 -2.99 -2.43
C LEU A 68 12.51 -1.97 -2.72
N VAL A 69 11.83 -1.46 -1.68
CA VAL A 69 10.80 -0.42 -1.82
C VAL A 69 11.40 0.87 -2.39
N GLY A 70 12.49 1.36 -1.83
CA GLY A 70 13.12 2.61 -2.27
C GLY A 70 13.64 2.55 -3.71
N LYS A 71 14.20 1.41 -4.14
CA LYS A 71 14.67 1.22 -5.53
C LYS A 71 13.49 1.08 -6.49
N SER A 72 12.48 0.29 -6.15
CA SER A 72 11.30 0.08 -7.01
C SER A 72 10.50 1.37 -7.26
N ILE A 73 10.35 2.24 -6.25
CA ILE A 73 9.70 3.55 -6.41
C ILE A 73 10.40 4.41 -7.48
N LYS A 74 11.73 4.35 -7.57
CA LYS A 74 12.48 5.11 -8.58
C LYS A 74 12.22 4.62 -10.00
N LEU A 75 11.89 3.34 -10.16
CA LEU A 75 11.58 2.71 -11.45
C LEU A 75 10.13 2.90 -11.89
N LEU A 76 9.23 3.29 -10.99
CA LEU A 76 7.84 3.58 -11.34
C LEU A 76 7.73 4.81 -12.23
N PRO A 77 6.78 4.82 -13.20
CA PRO A 77 6.48 6.03 -13.98
C PRO A 77 6.01 7.17 -13.07
N LYS A 78 6.35 8.39 -13.45
CA LYS A 78 5.96 9.62 -12.72
C LYS A 78 4.93 10.40 -13.53
N PRO A 79 3.98 11.09 -12.88
CA PRO A 79 3.77 11.16 -11.44
C PRO A 79 2.90 10.01 -10.91
N LYS A 80 3.19 9.52 -9.70
CA LYS A 80 2.33 8.58 -8.96
C LYS A 80 2.18 9.00 -7.50
N ILE A 81 1.02 8.75 -6.94
CA ILE A 81 0.71 8.85 -5.51
C ILE A 81 0.58 7.41 -5.01
N ILE A 82 1.53 6.96 -4.22
CA ILE A 82 1.59 5.59 -3.74
C ILE A 82 0.97 5.53 -2.35
N VAL A 83 -0.09 4.75 -2.16
CA VAL A 83 -0.64 4.46 -0.85
C VAL A 83 -0.21 3.08 -0.40
N SER A 84 0.02 2.91 0.89
CA SER A 84 0.23 1.60 1.51
C SER A 84 -0.29 1.56 2.93
N TYR A 85 -0.44 0.35 3.46
CA TYR A 85 -1.07 0.12 4.75
C TYR A 85 -0.24 -0.83 5.61
N ALA A 86 -0.01 -0.45 6.87
CA ALA A 86 0.52 -1.33 7.90
C ALA A 86 -0.62 -1.82 8.79
N ASP A 87 -0.75 -3.14 8.94
CA ASP A 87 -1.86 -3.76 9.67
C ASP A 87 -1.58 -3.79 11.16
N THR A 88 -2.41 -3.09 11.94
CA THR A 88 -2.25 -3.03 13.41
C THR A 88 -2.44 -4.40 14.08
N LYS A 89 -3.25 -5.30 13.50
CA LYS A 89 -3.41 -6.67 14.02
C LYS A 89 -2.11 -7.50 13.92
N GLN A 90 -1.19 -7.10 13.03
CA GLN A 90 0.13 -7.71 12.87
C GLN A 90 1.21 -6.95 13.64
N ASN A 91 0.84 -6.03 14.53
CA ASN A 91 1.74 -5.12 15.24
C ASN A 91 2.67 -4.33 14.28
N HIS A 92 2.21 -4.09 13.06
CA HIS A 92 2.97 -3.34 12.07
C HIS A 92 2.73 -1.84 12.24
N VAL A 93 3.74 -1.10 12.68
CA VAL A 93 3.72 0.37 12.73
C VAL A 93 4.17 1.03 11.42
N GLY A 94 4.55 0.24 10.40
CA GLY A 94 4.96 0.76 9.11
C GLY A 94 6.43 1.19 9.03
N TYR A 95 7.32 0.55 9.76
CA TYR A 95 8.77 0.83 9.78
C TYR A 95 9.36 1.02 8.38
N ILE A 96 9.02 0.12 7.44
CA ILE A 96 9.53 0.17 6.07
C ILE A 96 9.10 1.45 5.36
N TYR A 97 7.87 1.88 5.59
CA TYR A 97 7.33 3.12 5.00
C TYR A 97 7.99 4.35 5.60
N GLN A 98 8.23 4.34 6.92
CA GLN A 98 8.97 5.41 7.60
C GLN A 98 10.41 5.48 7.07
N ALA A 99 11.11 4.35 6.97
CA ALA A 99 12.47 4.24 6.45
C ALA A 99 12.60 4.64 4.96
N THR A 100 11.50 4.65 4.22
CA THR A 100 11.45 5.07 2.81
C THR A 100 10.74 6.41 2.60
N ASN A 101 10.58 7.21 3.65
CA ASN A 101 10.03 8.57 3.64
C ASN A 101 8.57 8.66 3.12
N PHE A 102 7.75 7.65 3.37
CA PHE A 102 6.32 7.79 3.22
C PHE A 102 5.75 8.68 4.32
N LEU A 103 4.78 9.48 3.99
CA LEU A 103 4.06 10.34 4.92
C LEU A 103 2.98 9.53 5.64
N PHE A 104 2.95 9.59 6.95
CA PHE A 104 1.87 9.00 7.72
C PHE A 104 0.63 9.91 7.67
N THR A 105 -0.51 9.34 7.35
CA THR A 105 -1.76 10.09 7.17
C THR A 105 -2.91 9.55 8.01
N GLY A 106 -2.56 8.97 9.16
CA GLY A 106 -3.51 8.49 10.16
C GLY A 106 -3.87 7.01 10.02
N THR A 107 -4.74 6.57 10.89
CA THR A 107 -5.14 5.17 11.03
C THR A 107 -6.61 5.01 10.63
N THR A 108 -6.90 4.01 9.82
CA THR A 108 -8.28 3.68 9.43
C THR A 108 -9.03 3.09 10.63
N LYS A 109 -10.35 3.31 10.68
CA LYS A 109 -11.20 2.62 11.67
C LYS A 109 -11.27 1.12 11.35
N PRO A 110 -11.32 0.25 12.37
CA PRO A 110 -11.66 -1.15 12.16
C PRO A 110 -13.09 -1.26 11.61
N ARG A 111 -13.35 -2.29 10.83
CA ARG A 111 -14.67 -2.52 10.24
C ARG A 111 -14.96 -3.99 10.03
N THR A 112 -16.20 -4.34 9.74
CA THR A 112 -16.57 -5.66 9.27
C THR A 112 -16.94 -5.61 7.79
N ASP A 113 -16.41 -6.54 7.01
CA ASP A 113 -16.78 -6.77 5.61
C ASP A 113 -17.54 -8.09 5.48
N ILE A 114 -18.36 -8.24 4.42
CA ILE A 114 -18.93 -9.54 4.06
C ILE A 114 -17.79 -10.49 3.70
N ALA A 115 -17.83 -11.73 4.17
CA ALA A 115 -16.81 -12.72 3.85
C ALA A 115 -16.81 -13.01 2.33
N GLY A 116 -15.62 -12.94 1.73
CA GLY A 116 -15.45 -13.33 0.34
C GLY A 116 -15.43 -14.85 0.17
N LYS A 117 -15.94 -15.36 -0.94
CA LYS A 117 -15.90 -16.79 -1.28
C LYS A 117 -14.64 -17.09 -2.10
N ASN A 118 -13.97 -18.22 -1.85
CA ASN A 118 -12.79 -18.66 -2.59
C ASN A 118 -11.65 -17.63 -2.66
N GLY A 119 -11.38 -16.90 -1.58
CA GLY A 119 -10.32 -15.91 -1.52
C GLY A 119 -10.54 -14.62 -2.32
N LYS A 120 -11.67 -14.47 -3.01
CA LYS A 120 -12.02 -13.24 -3.72
C LYS A 120 -12.48 -12.16 -2.73
N HIS A 121 -12.33 -10.89 -3.13
CA HIS A 121 -12.84 -9.77 -2.34
C HIS A 121 -14.38 -9.78 -2.37
N SER A 122 -15.01 -9.46 -1.24
CA SER A 122 -16.47 -9.44 -1.08
C SER A 122 -17.24 -8.64 -2.13
N ARG A 123 -16.60 -7.60 -2.72
CA ARG A 123 -17.20 -6.82 -3.81
C ARG A 123 -17.39 -7.59 -5.13
N HIS A 124 -16.67 -8.69 -5.33
CA HIS A 124 -16.69 -9.46 -6.58
C HIS A 124 -17.63 -10.63 -6.53
N HIS A 125 -18.39 -10.77 -5.47
CA HIS A 125 -19.36 -11.82 -5.38
C HIS A 125 -20.54 -11.53 -4.47
N LEU A 126 -21.69 -11.98 -4.93
CA LEU A 126 -22.94 -12.06 -4.21
C LEU A 126 -22.85 -13.22 -3.18
N GLY A 127 -21.86 -13.14 -2.27
CA GLY A 127 -21.68 -14.15 -1.24
C GLY A 127 -22.75 -14.08 -0.18
N ASP A 128 -22.75 -15.07 0.69
CA ASP A 128 -23.58 -15.12 1.87
C ASP A 128 -23.37 -13.86 2.73
N LYS A 129 -24.37 -12.98 2.73
CA LYS A 129 -24.33 -11.70 3.46
C LYS A 129 -24.30 -11.89 4.98
N THR A 130 -24.58 -13.08 5.46
CA THR A 130 -24.58 -13.42 6.89
C THR A 130 -23.18 -13.61 7.45
N LYS A 131 -22.24 -14.06 6.63
CA LYS A 131 -20.85 -14.27 7.05
C LYS A 131 -20.03 -12.98 6.97
N ARG A 132 -19.60 -12.49 8.12
CA ARG A 132 -18.78 -11.28 8.22
C ARG A 132 -17.37 -11.59 8.67
N VAL A 133 -16.41 -10.79 8.16
CA VAL A 133 -14.99 -10.86 8.53
C VAL A 133 -14.58 -9.51 9.12
N PHE A 134 -14.01 -9.55 10.32
CA PHE A 134 -13.44 -8.37 10.94
C PHE A 134 -12.17 -7.92 10.19
N ARG A 135 -12.08 -6.64 9.94
CA ARG A 135 -10.92 -5.94 9.35
C ARG A 135 -10.33 -5.01 10.40
N SER A 136 -9.11 -5.29 10.77
CA SER A 136 -8.33 -4.47 11.69
C SER A 136 -8.14 -3.05 11.18
N ALA A 137 -7.89 -2.13 12.09
CA ALA A 137 -7.37 -0.81 11.78
C ALA A 137 -6.03 -0.93 11.03
N LYS A 138 -5.72 0.07 10.19
CA LYS A 138 -4.47 0.09 9.42
C LYS A 138 -3.89 1.48 9.42
N HIS A 139 -2.61 1.59 9.70
CA HIS A 139 -1.84 2.80 9.50
C HIS A 139 -1.69 3.06 8.01
N ARG A 140 -2.11 4.24 7.54
CA ARG A 140 -2.05 4.63 6.13
C ARG A 140 -0.84 5.50 5.87
N TYR A 141 -0.08 5.13 4.86
CA TYR A 141 1.12 5.79 4.40
C TYR A 141 0.99 6.22 2.95
N ILE A 142 1.48 7.42 2.62
CA ILE A 142 1.43 7.97 1.26
C ILE A 142 2.81 8.44 0.84
N PHE A 143 3.23 8.08 -0.37
CA PHE A 143 4.44 8.60 -1.00
C PHE A 143 4.11 9.26 -2.33
N ILE A 144 4.66 10.45 -2.58
CA ILE A 144 4.48 11.16 -3.85
C ILE A 144 5.73 10.98 -4.70
N ASN A 145 5.62 10.11 -5.71
CA ASN A 145 6.67 9.86 -6.70
C ASN A 145 6.53 10.82 -7.88
N ALA A 146 7.17 11.96 -7.79
CA ALA A 146 7.14 13.02 -8.80
C ALA A 146 8.43 13.84 -8.74
N ASN A 147 8.68 14.70 -9.75
CA ASN A 147 9.73 15.70 -9.67
C ASN A 147 9.45 16.72 -8.57
N LYS A 148 10.44 17.50 -8.19
CA LYS A 148 10.37 18.44 -7.04
C LYS A 148 9.20 19.42 -7.12
N ARG A 149 8.96 20.02 -8.30
CA ARG A 149 7.88 21.00 -8.53
C ARG A 149 6.50 20.34 -8.42
N GLU A 150 6.32 19.22 -9.09
CA GLU A 150 5.07 18.48 -9.12
C GLU A 150 4.77 17.84 -7.76
N ARG A 151 5.78 17.32 -7.05
CA ARG A 151 5.64 16.80 -5.70
C ARG A 151 5.08 17.87 -4.75
N LYS A 152 5.61 19.11 -4.80
CA LYS A 152 5.11 20.23 -3.99
C LYS A 152 3.64 20.55 -4.30
N LYS A 153 3.25 20.50 -5.59
CA LYS A 153 1.86 20.71 -6.01
C LYS A 153 0.94 19.60 -5.52
N LEU A 154 1.30 18.34 -5.76
CA LEU A 154 0.51 17.18 -5.36
C LEU A 154 0.37 17.08 -3.84
N LEU A 155 1.43 17.42 -3.08
CA LEU A 155 1.38 17.41 -1.61
C LEU A 155 0.29 18.31 -1.06
N LYS A 156 0.08 19.50 -1.65
CA LYS A 156 -0.99 20.42 -1.26
C LYS A 156 -2.40 19.92 -1.62
N GLN A 157 -2.49 18.92 -2.49
CA GLN A 157 -3.74 18.35 -2.99
C GLN A 157 -4.11 17.02 -2.35
N ILE A 158 -3.29 16.53 -1.41
CA ILE A 158 -3.64 15.37 -0.59
C ILE A 158 -4.69 15.80 0.44
N ASN A 159 -5.82 15.09 0.46
CA ASN A 159 -6.95 15.41 1.33
C ASN A 159 -6.76 14.94 2.78
N TYR A 160 -5.74 14.15 3.06
CA TYR A 160 -5.46 13.66 4.41
C TYR A 160 -4.39 14.49 5.08
N GLN A 161 -4.62 14.81 6.34
CA GLN A 161 -3.63 15.46 7.18
C GLN A 161 -2.38 14.58 7.31
N ILE A 162 -1.20 15.20 7.18
CA ILE A 162 0.07 14.55 7.49
C ILE A 162 0.26 14.62 9.00
N MET A 163 0.58 13.50 9.60
CA MET A 163 0.71 13.32 11.04
C MET A 163 2.11 12.81 11.39
N GLU A 164 2.48 12.92 12.66
CA GLU A 164 3.69 12.28 13.17
C GLU A 164 3.57 10.75 13.07
N TYR A 165 4.72 10.10 12.85
CA TYR A 165 4.75 8.65 12.78
C TYR A 165 4.29 8.01 14.09
N PRO A 166 3.53 6.90 14.02
CA PRO A 166 3.22 6.14 15.22
C PRO A 166 4.53 5.64 15.85
N LYS A 167 4.62 5.79 17.17
CA LYS A 167 5.73 5.28 17.96
C LYS A 167 5.62 3.75 18.14
N TRP A 168 6.76 3.14 18.39
CA TRP A 168 6.90 1.69 18.70
C TRP A 168 6.34 1.35 20.07
#